data_abfda354f1bd72a0e0c35df05cee0e94
#
_entry.id   abfda354f1bd72a0e0c35df05cee0e94
#
_cell.length_a   1.000
_cell.length_b   1.000
_cell.length_c   1.000
_cell.angle_alpha   90.00
_cell.angle_beta   90.00
_cell.angle_gamma   90.00
#
_symmetry.space_group_name_H-M   'P 1'
#
loop_
_entity.id
_entity.type
_entity.pdbx_description
1 polymer ?
#
loop_
_entity_poly.entity_id
_entity_poly.type
_entity_poly.pdbx_seq_one_letter_code
_entity_poly.pdbx_strand_id
1 'polypeptide(L)'
;MRCPDCDSVDRRQFLKTAALGTASAAVAAAVPKKLTGSSSETLVTTLYTSLTPEQKTKVTFPFDHPLRSKVDNNWHIVPEKIGAFFTPDQKAMIDEIFRGLHNPDFVDKVVAHMAEDTKGAGLADYSVALFGEPGSGAFEFVLSGRHCTARCDGDSVAGAAFGGPIFYGHQAGPTFEEKPDHPNNVYWYQAKRANEVFQALSGK
;
A
#
# COMPACT_ATOMS: atom_id res chain seq x y z
N MET A 1 22.95 28.54 9.24
CA MET A 1 23.67 27.26 9.37
C MET A 1 23.18 26.35 8.27
N ARG A 2 24.03 25.95 7.33
CA ARG A 2 23.67 24.96 6.29
C ARG A 2 23.86 23.56 6.91
N CYS A 3 22.90 22.70 6.73
CA CYS A 3 22.97 21.29 7.15
C CYS A 3 24.02 20.58 6.29
N PRO A 4 25.07 19.96 6.87
CA PRO A 4 26.13 19.29 6.09
C PRO A 4 25.63 18.07 5.29
N ASP A 5 24.48 17.50 5.67
CA ASP A 5 23.91 16.31 5.05
C ASP A 5 22.87 16.62 3.95
N CYS A 6 22.68 17.92 3.62
CA CYS A 6 21.76 18.32 2.56
C CYS A 6 22.42 18.47 1.18
N ASP A 7 23.71 18.13 1.04
CA ASP A 7 24.35 18.08 -0.27
C ASP A 7 23.93 16.80 -1.01
N SER A 8 22.81 16.98 -1.71
CA SER A 8 22.43 16.35 -2.98
C SER A 8 23.05 14.96 -3.28
N VAL A 9 22.51 13.93 -2.71
CA VAL A 9 22.44 12.67 -3.47
C VAL A 9 21.28 12.85 -4.45
N ASP A 10 21.62 13.24 -5.68
CA ASP A 10 20.66 13.30 -6.78
C ASP A 10 19.97 11.93 -6.89
N ARG A 11 18.62 11.91 -6.85
CA ARG A 11 17.82 10.70 -7.03
C ARG A 11 18.26 9.87 -8.22
N ARG A 12 18.77 10.49 -9.27
CA ARG A 12 19.33 9.81 -10.44
C ARG A 12 20.66 9.11 -10.15
N GLN A 13 21.50 9.62 -9.26
CA GLN A 13 22.74 8.96 -8.86
C GLN A 13 22.46 7.76 -7.94
N PHE A 14 21.50 7.86 -7.03
CA PHE A 14 21.08 6.74 -6.20
C PHE A 14 20.57 5.57 -7.04
N LEU A 15 19.73 5.83 -8.04
CA LEU A 15 19.21 4.80 -8.94
C LEU A 15 20.29 4.21 -9.86
N LYS A 16 21.30 4.98 -10.27
CA LYS A 16 22.42 4.49 -11.07
C LYS A 16 23.39 3.61 -10.28
N THR A 17 23.58 3.89 -9.01
CA THR A 17 24.47 3.10 -8.14
C THR A 17 23.85 1.76 -7.77
N ALA A 18 22.52 1.68 -7.67
CA ALA A 18 21.79 0.43 -7.42
C ALA A 18 21.77 -0.51 -8.64
N ALA A 19 22.03 0.00 -9.86
CA ALA A 19 21.97 -0.78 -11.09
C ALA A 19 23.32 -1.42 -11.52
N LEU A 20 24.44 -1.16 -10.84
CA LEU A 20 25.79 -1.56 -11.24
C LEU A 20 26.43 -2.68 -10.41
N GLY A 21 25.72 -3.33 -9.54
CA GLY A 21 26.25 -4.43 -8.73
C GLY A 21 25.48 -5.72 -8.93
N THR A 22 25.86 -6.57 -9.87
CA THR A 22 26.13 -8.00 -9.72
C THR A 22 26.07 -8.76 -11.03
N ALA A 23 27.23 -9.06 -11.57
CA ALA A 23 27.41 -10.24 -12.40
C ALA A 23 28.16 -11.28 -11.54
N SER A 24 27.50 -12.33 -11.11
CA SER A 24 28.13 -13.59 -10.68
C SER A 24 27.11 -14.71 -10.77
N ALA A 25 27.38 -15.66 -11.65
CA ALA A 25 26.61 -16.87 -11.82
C ALA A 25 26.84 -17.85 -10.67
N ALA A 26 25.79 -18.40 -10.10
CA ALA A 26 25.83 -19.64 -9.32
C ALA A 26 24.53 -20.42 -9.46
N VAL A 27 24.71 -21.71 -9.62
CA VAL A 27 23.78 -22.77 -9.99
C VAL A 27 22.62 -22.92 -9.00
N ALA A 28 21.44 -23.19 -9.55
CA ALA A 28 20.16 -23.27 -8.88
C ALA A 28 19.94 -24.57 -8.10
N ALA A 29 19.48 -24.43 -6.87
CA ALA A 29 18.58 -25.39 -6.22
C ALA A 29 17.19 -24.76 -6.17
N ALA A 30 16.16 -25.47 -6.64
CA ALA A 30 14.79 -24.97 -6.69
C ALA A 30 14.20 -24.83 -5.28
N VAL A 31 14.35 -23.64 -4.75
CA VAL A 31 13.54 -23.13 -3.63
C VAL A 31 12.35 -22.42 -4.27
N PRO A 32 11.12 -22.53 -3.75
CA PRO A 32 10.00 -21.77 -4.27
C PRO A 32 10.40 -20.30 -4.29
N LYS A 33 10.43 -19.73 -5.48
CA LYS A 33 10.90 -18.39 -5.77
C LYS A 33 9.95 -17.41 -5.08
N LYS A 34 10.30 -17.01 -3.85
CA LYS A 34 9.80 -15.75 -3.32
C LYS A 34 10.09 -14.73 -4.43
N LEU A 35 9.05 -14.10 -4.97
CA LEU A 35 9.17 -13.11 -6.05
C LEU A 35 9.98 -11.92 -5.52
N THR A 36 11.29 -12.11 -5.40
CA THR A 36 12.23 -11.07 -5.00
C THR A 36 12.37 -10.13 -6.18
N GLY A 37 11.69 -8.98 -6.10
CA GLY A 37 11.88 -7.87 -7.02
C GLY A 37 10.73 -7.50 -7.94
N SER A 38 9.54 -8.09 -7.82
CA SER A 38 8.36 -7.51 -8.41
C SER A 38 7.93 -6.34 -7.53
N SER A 39 8.01 -5.11 -8.05
CA SER A 39 7.45 -3.97 -7.34
C SER A 39 5.94 -4.17 -7.17
N SER A 40 5.34 -3.59 -6.13
CA SER A 40 3.88 -3.63 -5.96
C SER A 40 3.14 -3.17 -7.22
N GLU A 41 3.70 -2.23 -7.97
CA GLU A 41 3.19 -1.76 -9.26
C GLU A 41 3.14 -2.88 -10.32
N THR A 42 4.20 -3.67 -10.45
CA THR A 42 4.22 -4.83 -11.38
C THR A 42 3.18 -5.88 -10.96
N LEU A 43 2.98 -6.08 -9.67
CA LEU A 43 1.96 -6.99 -9.16
C LEU A 43 0.54 -6.51 -9.47
N VAL A 44 0.28 -5.19 -9.45
CA VAL A 44 -1.01 -4.63 -9.87
C VAL A 44 -1.27 -4.94 -11.35
N THR A 45 -0.27 -4.79 -12.21
CA THR A 45 -0.38 -5.15 -13.64
C THR A 45 -0.68 -6.64 -13.82
N THR A 46 -0.02 -7.49 -13.03
CA THR A 46 -0.23 -8.95 -13.05
C THR A 46 -1.64 -9.29 -12.56
N LEU A 47 -2.09 -8.68 -11.48
CA LEU A 47 -3.45 -8.82 -10.96
C LEU A 47 -4.48 -8.43 -12.02
N TYR A 48 -4.34 -7.24 -12.63
CA TYR A 48 -5.24 -6.75 -13.68
C TYR A 48 -5.34 -7.72 -14.87
N THR A 49 -4.20 -8.26 -15.30
CA THR A 49 -4.14 -9.22 -16.40
C THR A 49 -4.82 -10.55 -16.04
N SER A 50 -4.77 -10.97 -14.78
CA SER A 50 -5.38 -12.20 -14.28
C SER A 50 -6.89 -12.12 -14.09
N LEU A 51 -7.48 -10.91 -14.10
CA LEU A 51 -8.91 -10.71 -13.91
C LEU A 51 -9.71 -11.26 -15.10
N THR A 52 -10.76 -12.00 -14.80
CA THR A 52 -11.74 -12.42 -15.81
C THR A 52 -12.52 -11.20 -16.35
N PRO A 53 -13.11 -11.30 -17.55
CA PRO A 53 -13.97 -10.22 -18.06
C PRO A 53 -15.07 -9.81 -17.07
N GLU A 54 -15.67 -10.76 -16.38
CA GLU A 54 -16.68 -10.49 -15.36
C GLU A 54 -16.09 -9.73 -14.16
N GLN A 55 -14.92 -10.14 -13.69
CA GLN A 55 -14.23 -9.41 -12.61
C GLN A 55 -13.90 -7.98 -13.04
N LYS A 56 -13.38 -7.80 -14.25
CA LYS A 56 -13.08 -6.45 -14.77
C LYS A 56 -14.30 -5.55 -14.77
N THR A 57 -15.46 -6.02 -15.16
CA THR A 57 -16.70 -5.18 -15.15
C THR A 57 -17.09 -4.69 -13.76
N LYS A 58 -16.62 -5.35 -12.70
CA LYS A 58 -16.98 -5.04 -11.31
C LYS A 58 -15.95 -4.17 -10.59
N VAL A 59 -14.66 -4.34 -10.90
CA VAL A 59 -13.59 -3.74 -10.12
C VAL A 59 -12.66 -2.85 -10.94
N THR A 60 -12.89 -2.70 -12.26
CA THR A 60 -12.08 -1.79 -13.09
C THR A 60 -12.93 -0.68 -13.69
N PHE A 61 -12.38 0.53 -13.70
CA PHE A 61 -13.07 1.75 -14.11
C PHE A 61 -12.16 2.61 -14.98
N PRO A 62 -12.72 3.49 -15.83
CA PRO A 62 -11.94 4.55 -16.49
C PRO A 62 -11.15 5.38 -15.46
N PHE A 63 -9.97 5.87 -15.85
CA PHE A 63 -9.10 6.63 -14.94
C PHE A 63 -9.77 7.88 -14.35
N ASP A 64 -10.66 8.52 -15.12
CA ASP A 64 -11.42 9.73 -14.74
C ASP A 64 -12.75 9.42 -14.05
N HIS A 65 -13.02 8.16 -13.72
CA HIS A 65 -14.29 7.78 -13.10
C HIS A 65 -14.49 8.47 -11.74
N PRO A 66 -15.71 8.98 -11.41
CA PRO A 66 -15.97 9.75 -10.19
C PRO A 66 -15.60 9.03 -8.88
N LEU A 67 -15.73 7.71 -8.83
CA LEU A 67 -15.32 6.93 -7.66
C LEU A 67 -13.84 7.10 -7.30
N ARG A 68 -12.97 7.41 -8.28
CA ARG A 68 -11.55 7.62 -8.03
C ARG A 68 -11.28 8.77 -7.06
N SER A 69 -12.11 9.80 -7.08
CA SER A 69 -12.00 10.96 -6.20
C SER A 69 -12.78 10.83 -4.89
N LYS A 70 -13.52 9.72 -4.72
CA LYS A 70 -14.30 9.52 -3.50
C LYS A 70 -13.38 9.23 -2.31
N VAL A 71 -13.62 9.91 -1.21
CA VAL A 71 -13.02 9.65 0.10
C VAL A 71 -14.15 9.49 1.11
N ASP A 72 -14.10 8.44 1.90
CA ASP A 72 -15.10 8.17 2.91
C ASP A 72 -14.45 7.39 4.07
N ASN A 73 -15.17 7.23 5.17
CA ASN A 73 -14.71 6.50 6.35
C ASN A 73 -15.40 5.13 6.41
N ASN A 74 -14.68 4.07 6.78
CA ASN A 74 -15.22 2.71 6.93
C ASN A 74 -16.02 2.23 5.70
N TRP A 75 -15.50 2.41 4.53
CA TRP A 75 -16.19 2.20 3.28
C TRP A 75 -15.53 1.13 2.39
N HIS A 76 -16.32 0.58 1.49
CA HIS A 76 -15.84 -0.26 0.40
C HIS A 76 -16.00 0.51 -0.91
N ILE A 77 -14.90 0.60 -1.69
CA ILE A 77 -14.93 1.32 -2.97
C ILE A 77 -15.84 0.63 -3.99
N VAL A 78 -15.95 -0.69 -3.89
CA VAL A 78 -16.91 -1.53 -4.63
C VAL A 78 -17.54 -2.53 -3.64
N PRO A 79 -18.72 -3.09 -3.95
CA PRO A 79 -19.37 -4.08 -3.08
C PRO A 79 -18.60 -5.41 -2.98
N GLU A 80 -17.78 -5.73 -3.98
CA GLU A 80 -17.05 -6.97 -4.10
C GLU A 80 -15.93 -7.06 -3.07
N LYS A 81 -16.09 -7.93 -2.07
CA LYS A 81 -15.07 -8.15 -1.04
C LYS A 81 -14.00 -9.11 -1.52
N ILE A 82 -12.75 -8.83 -1.16
CA ILE A 82 -11.57 -9.62 -1.56
C ILE A 82 -11.78 -11.11 -1.26
N GLY A 83 -12.25 -11.44 -0.05
CA GLY A 83 -12.41 -12.81 0.39
C GLY A 83 -13.38 -13.65 -0.43
N ALA A 84 -14.46 -13.04 -0.92
CA ALA A 84 -15.52 -13.73 -1.65
C ALA A 84 -15.37 -13.67 -3.17
N PHE A 85 -14.69 -12.63 -3.69
CA PHE A 85 -14.73 -12.32 -5.12
C PHE A 85 -13.49 -12.76 -5.89
N PHE A 86 -12.33 -12.72 -5.28
CA PHE A 86 -11.06 -13.03 -5.94
C PHE A 86 -10.64 -14.50 -5.75
N THR A 87 -9.91 -15.05 -6.73
CA THR A 87 -9.31 -16.38 -6.62
C THR A 87 -8.20 -16.40 -5.55
N PRO A 88 -7.78 -17.59 -5.07
CA PRO A 88 -6.68 -17.69 -4.12
C PRO A 88 -5.41 -16.99 -4.57
N ASP A 89 -5.02 -17.12 -5.85
CA ASP A 89 -3.82 -16.49 -6.40
C ASP A 89 -3.97 -14.96 -6.47
N GLN A 90 -5.14 -14.46 -6.85
CA GLN A 90 -5.43 -13.03 -6.85
C GLN A 90 -5.42 -12.44 -5.45
N LYS A 91 -5.93 -13.16 -4.46
CA LYS A 91 -5.86 -12.76 -3.04
C LYS A 91 -4.43 -12.68 -2.55
N ALA A 92 -3.59 -13.65 -2.90
CA ALA A 92 -2.17 -13.63 -2.57
C ALA A 92 -1.46 -12.43 -3.20
N MET A 93 -1.75 -12.10 -4.46
CA MET A 93 -1.22 -10.90 -5.11
C MET A 93 -1.67 -9.61 -4.40
N ILE A 94 -2.95 -9.50 -4.02
CA ILE A 94 -3.47 -8.33 -3.29
C ILE A 94 -2.79 -8.17 -1.92
N ASP A 95 -2.59 -9.28 -1.19
CA ASP A 95 -1.84 -9.26 0.08
C ASP A 95 -0.39 -8.80 -0.12
N GLU A 96 0.27 -9.29 -1.16
CA GLU A 96 1.66 -8.91 -1.47
C GLU A 96 1.77 -7.44 -1.92
N ILE A 97 0.82 -6.95 -2.72
CA ILE A 97 0.73 -5.52 -3.07
C ILE A 97 0.60 -4.68 -1.80
N PHE A 98 -0.34 -5.03 -0.93
CA PHE A 98 -0.58 -4.30 0.32
C PHE A 98 0.66 -4.29 1.22
N ARG A 99 1.29 -5.44 1.41
CA ARG A 99 2.52 -5.58 2.21
C ARG A 99 3.67 -4.76 1.64
N GLY A 100 3.82 -4.74 0.34
CA GLY A 100 4.86 -3.98 -0.35
C GLY A 100 4.72 -2.45 -0.26
N LEU A 101 3.55 -1.94 0.16
CA LEU A 101 3.32 -0.52 0.43
C LEU A 101 3.76 -0.10 1.84
N HIS A 102 4.09 -1.05 2.69
CA HIS A 102 4.41 -0.79 4.10
C HIS A 102 5.87 -1.11 4.40
N ASN A 103 6.40 -0.44 5.42
CA ASN A 103 7.70 -0.79 5.97
C ASN A 103 7.64 -2.23 6.54
N PRO A 104 8.62 -3.10 6.19
CA PRO A 104 8.68 -4.49 6.65
C PRO A 104 8.63 -4.65 8.18
N ASP A 105 9.18 -3.68 8.92
CA ASP A 105 9.21 -3.71 10.39
C ASP A 105 7.82 -3.55 11.03
N PHE A 106 6.85 -3.04 10.28
CA PHE A 106 5.52 -2.70 10.79
C PHE A 106 4.37 -3.43 10.11
N VAL A 107 4.56 -3.97 8.91
CA VAL A 107 3.47 -4.51 8.10
C VAL A 107 2.69 -5.62 8.80
N ASP A 108 3.36 -6.50 9.54
CA ASP A 108 2.67 -7.58 10.25
C ASP A 108 1.77 -7.05 11.37
N LYS A 109 2.15 -5.96 12.02
CA LYS A 109 1.31 -5.28 13.01
C LYS A 109 0.09 -4.62 12.36
N VAL A 110 0.28 -3.99 11.20
CA VAL A 110 -0.84 -3.40 10.43
C VAL A 110 -1.83 -4.48 10.03
N VAL A 111 -1.35 -5.61 9.50
CA VAL A 111 -2.21 -6.73 9.09
C VAL A 111 -2.93 -7.35 10.30
N ALA A 112 -2.25 -7.50 11.44
CA ALA A 112 -2.87 -7.98 12.68
C ALA A 112 -3.99 -7.04 13.14
N HIS A 113 -3.79 -5.73 13.08
CA HIS A 113 -4.80 -4.72 13.39
C HIS A 113 -6.01 -4.79 12.47
N MET A 114 -5.77 -4.93 11.16
CA MET A 114 -6.87 -5.08 10.21
C MET A 114 -7.69 -6.33 10.50
N ALA A 115 -7.04 -7.41 10.93
CA ALA A 115 -7.73 -8.63 11.35
C ALA A 115 -8.57 -8.41 12.62
N GLU A 116 -8.04 -7.70 13.61
CA GLU A 116 -8.76 -7.33 14.84
C GLU A 116 -9.98 -6.47 14.52
N ASP A 117 -9.82 -5.40 13.75
CA ASP A 117 -10.87 -4.48 13.35
C ASP A 117 -12.00 -5.16 12.54
N THR A 118 -11.68 -6.23 11.82
CA THR A 118 -12.63 -6.99 10.99
C THR A 118 -13.07 -8.30 11.61
N LYS A 119 -12.87 -8.49 12.93
CA LYS A 119 -13.23 -9.70 13.67
C LYS A 119 -12.60 -10.97 13.08
N GLY A 120 -11.35 -10.89 12.68
CA GLY A 120 -10.56 -11.98 12.14
C GLY A 120 -10.55 -12.09 10.61
N ALA A 121 -11.36 -11.33 9.89
CA ALA A 121 -11.42 -11.42 8.43
C ALA A 121 -10.21 -10.77 7.73
N GLY A 122 -9.57 -9.78 8.33
CA GLY A 122 -8.43 -9.07 7.75
C GLY A 122 -8.75 -8.49 6.37
N LEU A 123 -7.79 -8.58 5.46
CA LEU A 123 -7.93 -8.11 4.07
C LEU A 123 -9.12 -8.75 3.33
N ALA A 124 -9.59 -9.92 3.74
CA ALA A 124 -10.72 -10.58 3.09
C ALA A 124 -12.03 -9.76 3.17
N ASP A 125 -12.16 -8.89 4.17
CA ASP A 125 -13.31 -7.99 4.33
C ASP A 125 -13.17 -6.67 3.57
N TYR A 126 -12.05 -6.40 2.94
CA TYR A 126 -11.79 -5.18 2.16
C TYR A 126 -12.22 -5.36 0.70
N SER A 127 -12.25 -4.25 -0.03
CA SER A 127 -12.51 -4.21 -1.48
C SER A 127 -11.34 -3.56 -2.21
N VAL A 128 -11.20 -3.90 -3.50
CA VAL A 128 -10.19 -3.34 -4.40
C VAL A 128 -10.86 -2.83 -5.66
N ALA A 129 -10.44 -1.65 -6.12
CA ALA A 129 -10.76 -1.14 -7.44
C ALA A 129 -9.50 -0.67 -8.17
N LEU A 130 -9.52 -0.78 -9.49
CA LEU A 130 -8.49 -0.30 -10.40
C LEU A 130 -9.09 0.77 -11.30
N PHE A 131 -8.45 1.91 -11.39
CA PHE A 131 -8.82 3.01 -12.27
C PHE A 131 -7.75 3.16 -13.35
N GLY A 132 -8.16 3.22 -14.60
CA GLY A 132 -7.24 3.14 -15.74
C GLY A 132 -6.81 1.71 -16.03
N GLU A 133 -5.77 1.56 -16.84
CA GLU A 133 -5.31 0.27 -17.33
C GLU A 133 -3.84 0.04 -16.94
N PRO A 134 -3.59 -0.73 -15.86
CA PRO A 134 -2.22 -1.06 -15.45
C PRO A 134 -1.41 -1.69 -16.58
N GLY A 135 -0.19 -1.16 -16.81
CA GLY A 135 0.71 -1.61 -17.85
C GLY A 135 0.55 -0.94 -19.21
N SER A 136 -0.46 -0.08 -19.41
CA SER A 136 -0.67 0.66 -20.67
C SER A 136 -0.74 2.18 -20.52
N GLY A 137 -0.70 2.69 -19.29
CA GLY A 137 -0.77 4.13 -19.01
C GLY A 137 -1.04 4.41 -17.55
N ALA A 138 -1.52 5.62 -17.27
CA ALA A 138 -1.86 6.03 -15.93
C ALA A 138 -2.94 5.13 -15.32
N PHE A 139 -2.69 4.67 -14.10
CA PHE A 139 -3.65 3.89 -13.34
C PHE A 139 -3.57 4.22 -11.85
N GLU A 140 -4.60 3.86 -11.12
CA GLU A 140 -4.62 3.94 -9.67
C GLU A 140 -5.19 2.63 -9.10
N PHE A 141 -4.49 2.06 -8.12
CA PHE A 141 -4.96 0.96 -7.30
C PHE A 141 -5.54 1.52 -6.01
N VAL A 142 -6.76 1.17 -5.68
CA VAL A 142 -7.43 1.59 -4.43
C VAL A 142 -7.87 0.36 -3.66
N LEU A 143 -7.41 0.26 -2.42
CA LEU A 143 -7.89 -0.71 -1.44
C LEU A 143 -8.64 0.04 -0.35
N SER A 144 -9.84 -0.37 -0.02
CA SER A 144 -10.63 0.28 1.02
C SER A 144 -11.44 -0.71 1.87
N GLY A 145 -11.61 -0.36 3.11
CA GLY A 145 -12.39 -1.12 4.08
C GLY A 145 -12.38 -0.44 5.44
N ARG A 146 -12.67 -1.21 6.46
CA ARG A 146 -12.74 -0.68 7.83
C ARG A 146 -11.38 -0.15 8.26
N HIS A 147 -11.35 1.12 8.66
CA HIS A 147 -10.20 1.85 9.21
C HIS A 147 -8.96 1.91 8.31
N CYS A 148 -9.02 1.47 7.06
CA CYS A 148 -7.90 1.60 6.14
C CYS A 148 -8.35 1.86 4.71
N THR A 149 -7.74 2.87 4.09
CA THR A 149 -7.80 3.12 2.65
C THR A 149 -6.41 3.40 2.15
N ALA A 150 -5.95 2.60 1.18
CA ALA A 150 -4.69 2.81 0.48
C ALA A 150 -4.99 3.21 -0.97
N ARG A 151 -4.38 4.29 -1.43
CA ARG A 151 -4.44 4.77 -2.82
C ARG A 151 -3.04 4.78 -3.39
N CYS A 152 -2.85 4.13 -4.51
CA CYS A 152 -1.53 3.98 -5.11
C CYS A 152 -1.58 4.36 -6.58
N ASP A 153 -0.99 5.50 -6.88
CA ASP A 153 -0.82 6.01 -8.23
C ASP A 153 0.28 5.22 -8.95
N GLY A 154 -0.03 4.77 -10.16
CA GLY A 154 0.92 4.12 -11.03
C GLY A 154 0.90 4.80 -12.40
N ASP A 155 2.09 5.13 -12.93
CA ASP A 155 2.31 5.75 -14.25
C ASP A 155 1.53 7.07 -14.52
N SER A 156 0.87 7.64 -13.51
CA SER A 156 0.15 8.90 -13.65
C SER A 156 1.08 10.12 -13.74
N VAL A 157 2.28 10.00 -13.15
CA VAL A 157 3.33 11.03 -13.21
C VAL A 157 4.64 10.38 -13.59
N ALA A 158 5.22 10.77 -14.70
CA ALA A 158 6.48 10.23 -15.19
C ALA A 158 7.60 10.34 -14.14
N GLY A 159 8.18 9.19 -13.78
CA GLY A 159 9.26 9.08 -12.80
C GLY A 159 8.81 9.16 -11.33
N ALA A 160 7.52 9.18 -11.03
CA ALA A 160 7.02 8.97 -9.69
C ALA A 160 7.09 7.48 -9.32
N ALA A 161 7.34 7.21 -8.04
CA ALA A 161 7.28 5.85 -7.53
C ALA A 161 5.81 5.46 -7.30
N PHE A 162 5.48 4.17 -7.51
CA PHE A 162 4.19 3.62 -7.14
C PHE A 162 3.93 3.80 -5.65
N GLY A 163 2.78 4.38 -5.33
CA GLY A 163 2.37 4.67 -3.98
C GLY A 163 1.41 5.85 -3.92
N GLY A 164 1.07 6.26 -2.72
CA GLY A 164 0.14 7.36 -2.50
C GLY A 164 -0.28 7.44 -1.05
N PRO A 165 -1.32 8.22 -0.75
CA PRO A 165 -1.79 8.38 0.61
C PRO A 165 -2.40 7.08 1.14
N ILE A 166 -2.00 6.72 2.35
CA ILE A 166 -2.65 5.68 3.15
C ILE A 166 -3.39 6.38 4.27
N PHE A 167 -4.72 6.27 4.26
CA PHE A 167 -5.56 6.63 5.39
C PHE A 167 -5.69 5.40 6.27
N TYR A 168 -5.29 5.53 7.52
CA TYR A 168 -5.39 4.46 8.50
C TYR A 168 -5.93 5.00 9.81
N GLY A 169 -6.86 4.27 10.40
CA GLY A 169 -7.38 4.55 11.72
C GLY A 169 -7.43 3.26 12.54
N HIS A 170 -7.46 3.40 13.86
CA HIS A 170 -7.70 2.33 14.79
C HIS A 170 -8.67 2.83 15.85
N GLN A 171 -9.68 2.02 16.14
CA GLN A 171 -10.52 2.26 17.28
C GLN A 171 -9.91 1.50 18.46
N ALA A 172 -9.33 2.22 19.41
CA ALA A 172 -9.01 1.69 20.71
C ALA A 172 -10.27 1.01 21.28
N GLY A 173 -10.10 -0.01 22.08
CA GLY A 173 -11.19 -0.83 22.64
C GLY A 173 -12.42 -0.04 23.10
N PRO A 174 -13.43 -0.64 23.66
CA PRO A 174 -14.74 0.01 23.90
C PRO A 174 -14.67 1.28 24.74
N THR A 175 -13.57 1.52 25.42
CA THR A 175 -13.37 2.67 26.32
C THR A 175 -12.46 3.75 25.75
N PHE A 176 -11.83 3.55 24.61
CA PHE A 176 -10.81 4.46 24.03
C PHE A 176 -9.64 4.76 25.00
N GLU A 177 -9.30 3.81 25.87
CA GLU A 177 -8.30 3.99 26.94
C GLU A 177 -6.89 3.49 26.56
N GLU A 178 -6.65 3.14 25.31
CA GLU A 178 -5.31 2.76 24.88
C GLU A 178 -4.33 3.92 25.06
N LYS A 179 -3.24 3.64 25.76
CA LYS A 179 -2.17 4.62 25.91
C LYS A 179 -1.48 4.86 24.56
N PRO A 180 -0.88 6.04 24.37
CA PRO A 180 -0.18 6.36 23.14
C PRO A 180 0.84 5.31 22.65
N ASP A 181 1.52 4.65 23.58
CA ASP A 181 2.54 3.62 23.33
C ASP A 181 2.00 2.18 23.33
N HIS A 182 0.67 2.04 23.31
CA HIS A 182 0.05 0.72 23.27
C HIS A 182 0.49 -0.07 22.02
N PRO A 183 0.79 -1.39 22.12
CA PRO A 183 1.26 -2.20 20.99
C PRO A 183 0.36 -2.15 19.75
N ASN A 184 -0.93 -1.93 19.98
CA ASN A 184 -1.91 -1.79 18.93
C ASN A 184 -1.88 -0.43 18.24
N ASN A 185 -1.23 0.56 18.75
CA ASN A 185 -1.11 1.88 18.14
C ASN A 185 0.06 1.91 17.13
N VAL A 186 -0.08 1.22 16.02
CA VAL A 186 1.00 0.92 15.06
C VAL A 186 1.69 2.18 14.55
N TYR A 187 0.95 3.27 14.36
CA TYR A 187 1.50 4.52 13.81
C TYR A 187 1.84 5.57 14.88
N TRP A 188 1.83 5.21 16.15
CA TRP A 188 2.16 6.13 17.23
C TRP A 188 3.51 6.82 17.03
N TYR A 189 4.51 6.11 16.52
CA TYR A 189 5.82 6.69 16.27
C TYR A 189 5.79 7.85 15.28
N GLN A 190 4.90 7.83 14.29
CA GLN A 190 4.71 8.95 13.36
C GLN A 190 4.07 10.15 14.07
N ALA A 191 3.03 9.92 14.86
CA ALA A 191 2.39 10.95 15.66
C ALA A 191 3.38 11.58 16.66
N LYS A 192 4.24 10.75 17.28
CA LYS A 192 5.29 11.22 18.19
C LYS A 192 6.29 12.12 17.45
N ARG A 193 6.75 11.72 16.26
CA ARG A 193 7.67 12.55 15.45
C ARG A 193 7.01 13.86 14.99
N ALA A 194 5.77 13.81 14.55
CA ALA A 194 5.02 15.01 14.19
C ALA A 194 4.88 15.97 15.41
N ASN A 195 4.64 15.43 16.59
CA ASN A 195 4.55 16.21 17.82
C ASN A 195 5.90 16.83 18.24
N GLU A 196 7.02 16.12 18.06
CA GLU A 196 8.36 16.66 18.28
C GLU A 196 8.61 17.87 17.36
N VAL A 197 8.24 17.76 16.06
CA VAL A 197 8.32 18.89 15.12
C VAL A 197 7.41 20.04 15.56
N PHE A 198 6.16 19.74 15.93
CA PHE A 198 5.21 20.76 16.40
C PHE A 198 5.75 21.51 17.62
N GLN A 199 6.32 20.82 18.59
CA GLN A 199 6.91 21.45 19.78
C GLN A 199 8.14 22.29 19.47
N ALA A 200 8.89 21.96 18.40
CA ALA A 200 10.03 22.75 17.95
C ALA A 200 9.62 24.02 17.20
N LEU A 201 8.38 24.12 16.74
CA LEU A 201 7.84 25.31 16.12
C LEU A 201 7.55 26.34 17.22
N SER A 202 8.06 27.56 17.07
CA SER A 202 7.99 28.60 18.10
C SER A 202 6.59 29.20 18.33
N GLY A 203 5.55 28.65 17.75
CA GLY A 203 4.15 29.08 17.96
C GLY A 203 3.84 30.55 17.63
N LYS A 204 4.72 31.20 16.83
CA LYS A 204 4.57 32.60 16.41
C LYS A 204 4.12 32.68 14.97
#